data_5f24edd93340e86e44882314de364a3c
#
_entry.id   5f24edd93340e86e44882314de364a3c
#
_cell.length_a   1.000
_cell.length_b   1.000
_cell.length_c   1.000
_cell.angle_alpha   90.00
_cell.angle_beta   90.00
_cell.angle_gamma   90.00
#
_symmetry.space_group_name_H-M   'P 1'
#
loop_
_entity.id
_entity.type
_entity.pdbx_description
1 polymer ?
#
loop_
_entity_poly.entity_id
_entity_poly.type
_entity_poly.pdbx_seq_one_letter_code
_entity_poly.pdbx_strand_id
1 'polypeptide(L)'
;ILIEYMHSILSQDVFQEAEQTEFIAIMEEACLLLYEQMYYRLKPVYIQWLCDLLLGVREYERMRKWCERSRDLYPDELSTYVCYLKYYFTVEKKKEFFEELDRLKKSNIVIDRETLELIRTFT
;
A
#
# COMPACT_ATOMS: atom_id res chain seq x y z
N ILE A 1 -9.38 -14.05 -4.06
CA ILE A 1 -10.86 -13.97 -3.95
C ILE A 1 -11.28 -13.35 -2.61
N LEU A 2 -10.77 -13.87 -1.50
CA LEU A 2 -11.12 -13.32 -0.19
C LEU A 2 -10.69 -11.87 -0.03
N ILE A 3 -9.46 -11.55 -0.43
CA ILE A 3 -8.91 -10.20 -0.30
C ILE A 3 -9.69 -9.22 -1.19
N GLU A 4 -10.01 -9.61 -2.41
CA GLU A 4 -10.80 -8.80 -3.33
C GLU A 4 -12.21 -8.54 -2.79
N TYR A 5 -12.84 -9.58 -2.22
CA TYR A 5 -14.14 -9.48 -1.60
C TYR A 5 -14.12 -8.53 -0.40
N MET A 6 -13.13 -8.66 0.47
CA MET A 6 -13.00 -7.80 1.64
C MET A 6 -12.72 -6.36 1.26
N HIS A 7 -11.89 -6.14 0.25
CA HIS A 7 -11.64 -4.79 -0.27
C HIS A 7 -12.93 -4.16 -0.80
N SER A 8 -13.72 -4.92 -1.55
CA SER A 8 -15.00 -4.45 -2.08
C SER A 8 -15.96 -4.06 -0.96
N ILE A 9 -16.05 -4.85 0.09
CA ILE A 9 -16.91 -4.56 1.25
C ILE A 9 -16.45 -3.29 1.97
N LEU A 10 -15.15 -3.17 2.24
CA LEU A 10 -14.58 -2.03 2.95
C LEU A 10 -14.72 -0.72 2.17
N SER A 11 -14.80 -0.81 0.84
CA SER A 11 -14.97 0.36 -0.02
C SER A 11 -16.40 0.92 -0.02
N GLN A 12 -17.37 0.20 0.55
CA GLN A 12 -18.77 0.60 0.50
C GLN A 12 -19.18 1.59 1.59
N ASP A 13 -18.28 1.93 2.48
CA ASP A 13 -18.51 2.95 3.52
C ASP A 13 -19.72 2.68 4.43
N VAL A 14 -20.09 1.40 4.58
CA VAL A 14 -21.27 0.99 5.36
C VAL A 14 -20.91 0.51 6.76
N PHE A 15 -19.62 0.47 7.11
CA PHE A 15 -19.17 -0.06 8.38
C PHE A 15 -18.82 1.04 9.37
N GLN A 16 -19.10 0.79 10.64
CA GLN A 16 -18.58 1.61 11.71
C GLN A 16 -17.06 1.39 11.86
N GLU A 17 -16.38 2.36 12.46
CA GLU A 17 -14.92 2.33 12.59
C GLU A 17 -14.39 1.04 13.24
N ALA A 18 -15.08 0.55 14.28
CA ALA A 18 -14.68 -0.68 14.96
C ALA A 18 -14.76 -1.90 14.03
N GLU A 19 -15.81 -1.98 13.20
CA GLU A 19 -15.99 -3.06 12.24
C GLU A 19 -14.96 -2.99 11.13
N GLN A 20 -14.61 -1.79 10.66
CA GLN A 20 -13.55 -1.61 9.67
C GLN A 20 -12.22 -2.13 10.20
N THR A 21 -11.88 -1.80 11.44
CA THR A 21 -10.63 -2.23 12.07
C THR A 21 -10.52 -3.76 12.10
N GLU A 22 -11.63 -4.42 12.45
CA GLU A 22 -11.67 -5.88 12.49
C GLU A 22 -11.51 -6.49 11.10
N PHE A 23 -12.19 -5.96 10.09
CA PHE A 23 -12.07 -6.44 8.71
C PHE A 23 -10.67 -6.20 8.15
N ILE A 24 -10.07 -5.06 8.46
CA ILE A 24 -8.70 -4.75 8.04
C ILE A 24 -7.73 -5.77 8.66
N ALA A 25 -7.92 -6.11 9.93
CA ALA A 25 -7.08 -7.12 10.61
C ALA A 25 -7.19 -8.47 9.92
N ILE A 26 -8.39 -8.88 9.53
CA ILE A 26 -8.60 -10.14 8.81
C ILE A 26 -7.92 -10.11 7.43
N MET A 27 -8.06 -9.00 6.72
CA MET A 27 -7.41 -8.82 5.42
C MET A 27 -5.88 -8.87 5.54
N GLU A 28 -5.34 -8.22 6.57
CA GLU A 28 -3.90 -8.27 6.82
C GLU A 28 -3.43 -9.70 7.12
N GLU A 29 -4.19 -10.42 7.92
CA GLU A 29 -3.88 -11.82 8.23
C GLU A 29 -3.86 -12.68 6.96
N ALA A 30 -4.84 -12.49 6.07
CA ALA A 30 -4.89 -13.18 4.79
C ALA A 30 -3.67 -12.85 3.92
N CYS A 31 -3.30 -11.57 3.85
CA CYS A 31 -2.11 -11.14 3.11
C CYS A 31 -0.83 -11.74 3.70
N LEU A 32 -0.73 -11.76 5.02
CA LEU A 32 0.44 -12.31 5.70
C LEU A 32 0.59 -13.81 5.44
N LEU A 33 -0.51 -14.54 5.47
CA LEU A 33 -0.52 -15.96 5.15
C LEU A 33 -0.03 -16.21 3.73
N LEU A 34 -0.50 -15.42 2.76
CA LEU A 34 -0.03 -15.53 1.38
C LEU A 34 1.45 -15.18 1.27
N TYR A 35 1.89 -14.10 1.94
CA TYR A 35 3.28 -13.69 1.92
C TYR A 35 4.22 -14.81 2.42
N GLU A 36 3.83 -15.47 3.50
CA GLU A 36 4.67 -16.50 4.13
C GLU A 36 4.62 -17.84 3.40
N GLN A 37 3.47 -18.23 2.84
CA GLN A 37 3.27 -19.58 2.32
C GLN A 37 3.03 -19.65 0.82
N MET A 38 2.45 -18.63 0.21
CA MET A 38 2.10 -18.62 -1.21
C MET A 38 2.29 -17.22 -1.80
N TYR A 39 3.50 -16.67 -1.68
CA TYR A 39 3.80 -15.30 -2.08
C TYR A 39 3.42 -15.01 -3.54
N TYR A 40 3.47 -16.01 -4.41
CA TYR A 40 3.11 -15.86 -5.82
C TYR A 40 1.62 -15.54 -6.03
N ARG A 41 0.78 -15.75 -5.02
CA ARG A 41 -0.64 -15.39 -5.05
C ARG A 41 -0.93 -14.03 -4.42
N LEU A 42 0.06 -13.45 -3.77
CA LEU A 42 -0.08 -12.12 -3.18
C LEU A 42 0.23 -11.08 -4.26
N LYS A 43 -0.81 -10.56 -4.90
CA LYS A 43 -0.65 -9.59 -5.98
C LYS A 43 -0.22 -8.23 -5.45
N PRO A 44 0.55 -7.44 -6.23
CA PRO A 44 0.96 -6.10 -5.80
C PRO A 44 -0.22 -5.22 -5.40
N VAL A 45 -1.34 -5.30 -6.12
CA VAL A 45 -2.52 -4.50 -5.84
C VAL A 45 -3.13 -4.82 -4.47
N TYR A 46 -3.03 -6.07 -4.02
CA TYR A 46 -3.54 -6.45 -2.70
C TYR A 46 -2.79 -5.74 -1.58
N ILE A 47 -1.47 -5.66 -1.73
CA ILE A 47 -0.62 -4.96 -0.75
C ILE A 47 -0.93 -3.46 -0.78
N GLN A 48 -1.14 -2.89 -1.96
CA GLN A 48 -1.50 -1.48 -2.11
C GLN A 48 -2.83 -1.18 -1.41
N TRP A 49 -3.85 -2.01 -1.62
CA TRP A 49 -5.14 -1.85 -0.95
C TRP A 49 -5.00 -1.91 0.57
N LEU A 50 -4.22 -2.87 1.06
CA LEU A 50 -3.98 -3.01 2.50
C LEU A 50 -3.24 -1.79 3.05
N CYS A 51 -2.23 -1.31 2.35
CA CYS A 51 -1.50 -0.11 2.75
C CYS A 51 -2.42 1.11 2.82
N ASP A 52 -3.30 1.28 1.83
CA ASP A 52 -4.25 2.39 1.82
C ASP A 52 -5.23 2.31 3.01
N LEU A 53 -5.69 1.11 3.36
CA LEU A 53 -6.57 0.92 4.51
C LEU A 53 -5.84 1.19 5.82
N LEU A 54 -4.61 0.72 5.96
CA LEU A 54 -3.80 0.96 7.15
C LEU A 54 -3.48 2.46 7.31
N LEU A 55 -3.24 3.14 6.21
CA LEU A 55 -3.06 4.59 6.20
C LEU A 55 -4.31 5.30 6.72
N GLY A 56 -5.48 4.88 6.25
CA GLY A 56 -6.75 5.47 6.64
C GLY A 56 -7.07 5.32 8.12
N VAL A 57 -6.62 4.25 8.76
CA VAL A 57 -6.80 4.02 10.20
C VAL A 57 -5.58 4.41 11.01
N ARG A 58 -4.61 5.08 10.41
CA ARG A 58 -3.40 5.61 11.05
C ARG A 58 -2.49 4.55 11.66
N GLU A 59 -2.49 3.35 11.10
CA GLU A 59 -1.60 2.27 11.50
C GLU A 59 -0.32 2.31 10.67
N TYR A 60 0.47 3.37 10.89
CA TYR A 60 1.62 3.70 10.03
C TYR A 60 2.75 2.68 10.13
N GLU A 61 3.01 2.14 11.32
CA GLU A 61 4.07 1.15 11.49
C GLU A 61 3.75 -0.16 10.77
N ARG A 62 2.48 -0.58 10.82
CA ARG A 62 2.02 -1.75 10.08
C ARG A 62 2.10 -1.49 8.58
N MET A 63 1.73 -0.30 8.13
CA MET A 63 1.85 0.11 6.74
C MET A 63 3.32 0.05 6.28
N ARG A 64 4.24 0.56 7.09
CA ARG A 64 5.68 0.53 6.75
C ARG A 64 6.17 -0.90 6.50
N LYS A 65 5.78 -1.83 7.36
CA LYS A 65 6.14 -3.23 7.20
C LYS A 65 5.63 -3.80 5.88
N TRP A 66 4.43 -3.42 5.47
CA TRP A 66 3.87 -3.87 4.19
C TRP A 66 4.53 -3.20 3.00
N CYS A 67 4.96 -1.95 3.13
CA CYS A 67 5.80 -1.32 2.11
C CYS A 67 7.09 -2.12 1.89
N GLU A 68 7.74 -2.54 2.98
CA GLU A 68 8.96 -3.35 2.91
C GLU A 68 8.70 -4.71 2.25
N ARG A 69 7.60 -5.37 2.60
CA ARG A 69 7.22 -6.64 2.00
C ARG A 69 6.91 -6.49 0.50
N SER A 70 6.25 -5.40 0.13
CA SER A 70 5.99 -5.10 -1.28
C SER A 70 7.31 -4.95 -2.06
N ARG A 71 8.29 -4.25 -1.49
CA ARG A 71 9.60 -4.08 -2.14
C ARG A 71 10.36 -5.39 -2.22
N ASP A 72 10.22 -6.24 -1.23
CA ASP A 72 10.85 -7.56 -1.23
C ASP A 72 10.34 -8.43 -2.38
N LEU A 73 9.03 -8.44 -2.60
CA LEU A 73 8.40 -9.26 -3.64
C LEU A 73 8.37 -8.58 -5.00
N TYR A 74 8.14 -7.28 -5.03
CA TYR A 74 7.85 -6.52 -6.26
C TYR A 74 8.66 -5.22 -6.32
N PRO A 75 10.00 -5.28 -6.37
CA PRO A 75 10.82 -4.07 -6.35
C PRO A 75 10.62 -3.16 -7.56
N ASP A 76 10.14 -3.70 -8.68
CA ASP A 76 10.00 -2.95 -9.94
C ASP A 76 8.53 -2.61 -10.26
N GLU A 77 7.63 -2.78 -9.32
CA GLU A 77 6.21 -2.45 -9.51
C GLU A 77 5.93 -1.02 -9.05
N LEU A 78 5.15 -0.28 -9.85
CA LEU A 78 4.76 1.09 -9.52
C LEU A 78 4.07 1.17 -8.16
N SER A 79 3.20 0.19 -7.84
CA SER A 79 2.47 0.16 -6.58
C SER A 79 3.38 0.18 -5.36
N THR A 80 4.55 -0.44 -5.44
CA THR A 80 5.54 -0.44 -4.36
C THR A 80 6.04 0.99 -4.09
N TYR A 81 6.39 1.72 -5.16
CA TYR A 81 6.81 3.12 -5.03
C TYR A 81 5.69 3.98 -4.48
N VAL A 82 4.47 3.78 -4.94
CA VAL A 82 3.30 4.54 -4.48
C VAL A 82 3.08 4.33 -2.97
N CYS A 83 3.18 3.09 -2.49
CA CYS A 83 3.05 2.80 -1.06
C CYS A 83 4.08 3.57 -0.23
N TYR A 84 5.34 3.56 -0.65
CA TYR A 84 6.39 4.29 0.05
C TYR A 84 6.21 5.80 -0.01
N LEU A 85 5.81 6.34 -1.16
CA LEU A 85 5.59 7.77 -1.31
C LEU A 85 4.48 8.25 -0.38
N LYS A 86 3.37 7.52 -0.33
CA LYS A 86 2.26 7.83 0.57
C LYS A 86 2.69 7.76 2.04
N TYR A 87 3.46 6.72 2.38
CA TYR A 87 3.96 6.54 3.74
C TYR A 87 4.85 7.70 4.16
N TYR A 88 5.88 8.01 3.36
CA TYR A 88 6.84 9.07 3.69
C TYR A 88 6.17 10.44 3.76
N PHE A 89 5.23 10.71 2.87
CA PHE A 89 4.48 11.96 2.92
C PHE A 89 3.70 12.08 4.24
N THR A 90 3.01 11.02 4.62
CA THR A 90 2.14 11.04 5.80
C THR A 90 2.93 11.17 7.09
N VAL A 91 4.08 10.51 7.20
CA VAL A 91 4.93 10.61 8.40
C VAL A 91 5.94 11.77 8.32
N GLU A 92 5.81 12.63 7.31
CA GLU A 92 6.62 13.84 7.12
C GLU A 92 8.11 13.59 6.97
N LYS A 93 8.47 12.49 6.31
CA LYS A 93 9.88 12.18 5.98
C LYS A 93 10.20 12.69 4.60
N LYS A 94 10.43 14.01 4.48
CA LYS A 94 10.67 14.67 3.19
C LYS A 94 11.89 14.13 2.46
N LYS A 95 12.99 13.91 3.16
CA LYS A 95 14.22 13.40 2.53
C LYS A 95 13.95 12.05 1.86
N GLU A 96 13.36 11.13 2.60
CA GLU A 96 13.06 9.79 2.11
C GLU A 96 12.05 9.83 0.97
N PHE A 97 11.07 10.74 1.04
CA PHE A 97 10.09 10.94 -0.02
C PHE A 97 10.77 11.31 -1.33
N PHE A 98 11.66 12.30 -1.29
CA PHE A 98 12.35 12.75 -2.51
C PHE A 98 13.36 11.74 -3.03
N GLU A 99 14.01 10.98 -2.15
CA GLU A 99 14.87 9.88 -2.55
C GLU A 99 14.08 8.78 -3.29
N GLU A 100 12.89 8.45 -2.78
CA GLU A 100 12.01 7.47 -3.41
C GLU A 100 11.50 7.96 -4.76
N LEU A 101 11.12 9.23 -4.84
CA LEU A 101 10.69 9.86 -6.09
C LEU A 101 11.82 9.83 -7.14
N ASP A 102 13.04 10.09 -6.71
CA ASP A 102 14.21 10.06 -7.59
C ASP A 102 14.45 8.65 -8.13
N ARG A 103 14.34 7.64 -7.28
CA ARG A 103 14.43 6.24 -7.72
C ARG A 103 13.38 5.90 -8.77
N LEU A 104 12.14 6.36 -8.55
CA LEU A 104 11.06 6.12 -9.50
C LEU A 104 11.35 6.78 -10.84
N LYS A 105 11.83 8.02 -10.81
CA LYS A 105 12.19 8.75 -12.05
C LYS A 105 13.31 8.08 -12.82
N LYS A 106 14.26 7.46 -12.13
CA LYS A 106 15.38 6.75 -12.75
C LYS A 106 15.04 5.34 -13.20
N SER A 107 13.90 4.82 -12.78
CA SER A 107 13.43 3.50 -13.19
C SER A 107 12.83 3.57 -14.60
N ASN A 108 12.64 2.39 -15.22
CA ASN A 108 11.97 2.30 -16.51
C ASN A 108 10.45 2.07 -16.36
N ILE A 109 9.92 2.33 -15.16
CA ILE A 109 8.52 2.12 -14.86
C ILE A 109 7.69 3.27 -15.45
N VAL A 110 6.63 2.91 -16.16
CA VAL A 110 5.67 3.89 -16.68
C VAL A 110 4.84 4.43 -15.52
N ILE A 111 4.89 5.76 -15.34
CA ILE A 111 4.15 6.42 -14.28
C ILE A 111 2.76 6.79 -14.84
N ASP A 112 1.72 6.28 -14.20
CA ASP A 112 0.36 6.55 -14.64
C ASP A 112 -0.09 7.96 -14.20
N ARG A 113 -1.22 8.39 -14.74
CA ARG A 113 -1.76 9.72 -14.48
C ARG A 113 -2.11 9.92 -13.01
N GLU A 114 -2.67 8.91 -12.37
CA GLU A 114 -3.06 8.96 -10.97
C GLU A 114 -1.85 9.19 -10.08
N THR A 115 -0.76 8.48 -10.35
CA THR A 115 0.50 8.64 -9.61
C THR A 115 1.11 10.01 -9.85
N LEU A 116 1.05 10.53 -11.07
CA LEU A 116 1.54 11.88 -11.37
C LEU A 116 0.76 12.94 -10.59
N GLU A 117 -0.54 12.80 -10.48
CA GLU A 117 -1.38 13.71 -9.70
C GLU A 117 -1.05 13.62 -8.21
N LEU A 118 -0.81 12.41 -7.71
CA LEU A 118 -0.36 12.20 -6.34
C LEU A 118 0.96 12.92 -6.05
N ILE A 119 1.93 12.80 -6.94
CA ILE A 119 3.23 13.47 -6.82
C ILE A 119 3.05 14.99 -6.80
N ARG A 120 2.22 15.53 -7.68
CA ARG A 120 1.94 16.97 -7.72
C ARG A 120 1.30 17.45 -6.43
N THR A 121 0.39 16.67 -5.86
CA THR A 121 -0.25 17.01 -4.59
C THR A 121 0.76 17.08 -3.46
N PHE A 122 1.79 16.24 -3.51
CA PHE A 122 2.79 16.13 -2.45
C PHE A 122 3.96 17.09 -2.62
N THR A 123 4.12 17.65 -3.79
CA THR A 123 5.19 18.62 -4.07
C THR A 123 4.64 20.03 -4.28
#